data_9d3e475a1dde71ca1065da7fb3415569
#
_entry.id   9d3e475a1dde71ca1065da7fb3415569
#
_cell.length_a   1.000
_cell.length_b   1.000
_cell.length_c   1.000
_cell.angle_alpha   90.00
_cell.angle_beta   90.00
_cell.angle_gamma   90.00
#
_symmetry.space_group_name_H-M   'P 1'
#
loop_
_entity.id
_entity.type
_entity.pdbx_description
1 polymer ?
#
loop_
_entity_poly.entity_id
_entity_poly.type
_entity_poly.pdbx_seq_one_letter_code
_entity_poly.pdbx_strand_id
1 'polypeptide(L)' 'MTSAQVFVGMDISKAQLDLVLRPEGQFSAPNNEAGFVQVLERLSAVHPTLVVLEATGGL' A
#
# COMPACT_ATOMS: atom_id res chain seq x y z
N MET A 1 18.10 7.82 18.54
CA MET A 1 17.44 8.30 17.42
C MET A 1 16.17 7.56 17.11
N THR A 2 15.23 8.29 16.87
CA THR A 2 13.92 7.75 16.63
C THR A 2 13.83 7.11 15.24
N SER A 3 13.33 5.93 15.18
CA SER A 3 13.11 5.34 13.89
C SER A 3 11.94 6.06 13.21
N ALA A 4 12.04 6.16 11.91
CA ALA A 4 10.98 6.76 11.14
C ALA A 4 9.77 5.85 11.16
N GLN A 5 8.61 6.46 11.36
CA GLN A 5 7.36 5.71 11.27
C GLN A 5 6.90 5.73 9.83
N VAL A 6 6.43 4.59 9.36
CA VAL A 6 5.94 4.46 8.02
C VAL A 6 4.43 4.23 8.08
N PHE A 7 3.70 5.08 7.39
CA PHE A 7 2.25 4.96 7.30
C PHE A 7 1.89 4.66 5.85
N VAL A 8 1.01 3.71 5.66
CA VAL A 8 0.60 3.30 4.32
C VAL A 8 -0.89 3.50 4.19
N GLY A 9 -1.29 4.26 3.16
CA GLY A 9 -2.67 4.35 2.76
C GLY A 9 -2.85 3.59 1.47
N MET A 10 -3.79 2.66 1.44
CA MET A 10 -4.05 1.88 0.25
C MET A 10 -5.45 2.15 -0.24
N ASP A 11 -5.55 2.57 -1.49
CA ASP A 11 -6.82 2.81 -2.14
C ASP A 11 -7.08 1.65 -3.10
N ILE A 12 -8.18 0.96 -2.90
CA ILE A 12 -8.50 -0.25 -3.64
C ILE A 12 -9.61 0.05 -4.62
N SER A 13 -9.35 -0.19 -5.89
CA SER A 13 -10.36 -0.06 -6.92
C SER A 13 -10.44 -1.37 -7.69
N LYS A 14 -11.37 -1.43 -8.65
CA LYS A 14 -11.54 -2.67 -9.42
C LYS A 14 -10.29 -3.09 -10.13
N ALA A 15 -9.56 -2.13 -10.69
CA ALA A 15 -8.47 -2.44 -11.60
C ALA A 15 -7.11 -2.34 -10.96
N GLN A 16 -6.99 -1.62 -9.86
CA GLN A 16 -5.65 -1.41 -9.34
C GLN A 16 -5.65 -1.06 -7.86
N LEU A 17 -4.49 -1.22 -7.30
CA LEU A 17 -4.21 -0.90 -5.91
C LEU A 17 -3.23 0.25 -5.91
N ASP A 18 -3.59 1.34 -5.22
CA ASP A 18 -2.72 2.50 -5.12
C ASP A 18 -2.30 2.67 -3.68
N LEU A 19 -1.00 2.68 -3.46
CA LEU A 19 -0.44 2.82 -2.13
C LEU A 19 0.31 4.13 -2.02
N VAL A 20 0.09 4.81 -0.91
CA VAL A 20 0.88 5.97 -0.55
C VAL A 20 1.64 5.60 0.71
N LEU A 21 2.96 5.65 0.62
CA LEU A 21 3.82 5.32 1.73
C LEU A 21 4.48 6.60 2.22
N ARG A 22 4.25 6.91 3.47
CA ARG A 22 4.79 8.13 4.02
C ARG A 22 5.87 7.79 5.02
N PRO A 23 7.02 8.36 4.85
CA PRO A 23 7.43 9.40 3.90
C PRO A 23 8.00 8.87 2.59
N GLU A 24 7.87 7.60 2.31
CA GLU A 24 8.59 6.94 1.22
C GLU A 24 8.14 7.37 -0.18
N GLY A 25 6.85 7.49 -0.42
CA GLY A 25 6.39 7.81 -1.76
C GLY A 25 5.14 7.05 -2.13
N GLN A 26 5.04 6.67 -3.39
CA GLN A 26 3.84 6.06 -3.92
C GLN A 26 4.17 4.77 -4.66
N PHE A 27 3.19 3.90 -4.74
CA PHE A 27 3.34 2.62 -5.41
C PHE A 27 1.99 2.16 -5.89
N SER A 28 1.93 1.65 -7.11
CA SER A 28 0.69 1.14 -7.69
C SER A 28 0.90 -0.28 -8.17
N ALA A 29 -0.15 -1.08 -8.07
CA ALA A 29 -0.10 -2.46 -8.54
C ALA A 29 -1.47 -2.84 -9.08
N PRO A 30 -1.53 -3.82 -10.00
CA PRO A 30 -2.82 -4.28 -10.49
C PRO A 30 -3.57 -5.02 -9.38
N ASN A 31 -4.90 -4.97 -9.46
CA ASN A 31 -5.73 -5.66 -8.49
C ASN A 31 -5.92 -7.10 -8.92
N ASN A 32 -4.88 -7.89 -8.75
CA ASN A 32 -4.89 -9.32 -9.03
C ASN A 32 -3.81 -9.98 -8.18
N GLU A 33 -3.64 -11.28 -8.36
CA GLU A 33 -2.71 -12.02 -7.52
C GLU A 33 -1.29 -11.48 -7.61
N ALA A 34 -0.84 -11.17 -8.82
CA ALA A 34 0.51 -10.63 -8.98
C ALA A 34 0.67 -9.30 -8.26
N GLY A 35 -0.36 -8.46 -8.34
CA GLY A 35 -0.33 -7.18 -7.65
C GLY A 35 -0.33 -7.35 -6.16
N PHE A 36 -1.11 -8.30 -5.64
CA PHE A 36 -1.11 -8.57 -4.20
C PHE A 36 0.27 -8.99 -3.71
N VAL A 37 0.95 -9.82 -4.48
CA VAL A 37 2.29 -10.24 -4.11
C VAL A 37 3.23 -9.04 -4.06
N GLN A 38 3.13 -8.15 -5.04
CA GLN A 38 3.97 -6.95 -5.05
C GLN A 38 3.70 -6.09 -3.83
N VAL A 39 2.43 -5.92 -3.48
CA VAL A 39 2.06 -5.11 -2.33
C VAL A 39 2.60 -5.73 -1.06
N LEU A 40 2.43 -7.04 -0.90
CA LEU A 40 2.91 -7.71 0.30
C LEU A 40 4.42 -7.61 0.42
N GLU A 41 5.13 -7.75 -0.68
CA GLU A 41 6.57 -7.62 -0.65
C GLU A 41 6.98 -6.21 -0.24
N ARG A 42 6.29 -5.21 -0.77
CA ARG A 42 6.60 -3.83 -0.44
C ARG A 42 6.34 -3.55 1.03
N LEU A 43 5.18 -4.00 1.52
CA LEU A 43 4.83 -3.78 2.92
C LEU A 43 5.79 -4.52 3.84
N SER A 44 6.18 -5.71 3.46
CA SER A 44 7.13 -6.47 4.26
C SER A 44 8.47 -5.76 4.35
N ALA A 45 8.87 -5.09 3.28
CA ALA A 45 10.15 -4.39 3.25
C ALA A 45 10.15 -3.14 4.12
N VAL A 46 9.02 -2.43 4.18
CA VAL A 46 8.99 -1.15 4.90
C VAL A 46 8.52 -1.29 6.34
N HIS A 47 7.90 -2.39 6.70
CA HIS A 47 7.41 -2.63 8.07
C HIS A 47 6.56 -1.45 8.55
N PRO A 48 5.41 -1.21 7.94
CA PRO A 48 4.65 -0.01 8.26
C PRO A 48 4.11 -0.06 9.69
N THR A 49 4.05 1.12 10.30
CA THR A 49 3.45 1.28 11.62
C THR A 49 1.94 1.17 11.53
N LEU A 50 1.37 1.67 10.45
CA LEU A 50 -0.07 1.70 10.27
C LEU A 50 -0.38 1.56 8.80
N VAL A 51 -1.38 0.73 8.50
CA VAL A 51 -1.88 0.59 7.13
C VAL A 51 -3.36 0.91 7.16
N VAL A 52 -3.76 1.87 6.35
CA VAL A 52 -5.16 2.27 6.22
C VAL A 52 -5.65 1.84 4.85
N LEU A 53 -6.74 1.11 4.84
CA LEU A 53 -7.33 0.60 3.60
C LEU A 53 -8.62 1.33 3.30
N GLU A 54 -8.78 1.75 2.07
CA GLU A 54 -10.01 2.38 1.60
C GLU A 54 -10.43 1.74 0.29
N ALA A 55 -11.69 1.46 0.18
CA ALA A 55 -12.24 0.91 -1.05
C ALA A 55 -13.07 1.97 -1.73
N THR A 56 -12.83 2.19 -3.01
CA THR A 56 -13.57 3.19 -3.77
C THR A 56 -14.11 2.56 -5.03
N GLY A 57 -15.00 3.28 -5.67
CA GLY A 57 -15.39 2.93 -7.02
C GLY A 57 -16.20 1.67 -7.16
N GLY A 58 -17.00 1.34 -6.22
CA GLY A 58 -17.93 0.26 -6.42
C GLY A 58 -17.34 -1.13 -6.31
N LEU A 59 -16.57 -1.31 -5.33
CA LEU A 59 -16.17 -2.68 -5.01
C LEU A 59 -17.34 -3.45 -4.47
#